data_8e5b5a36d4ae25f1524f563bdce84655
#
_entry.id   8e5b5a36d4ae25f1524f563bdce84655
#
_cell.length_a   1.000
_cell.length_b   1.000
_cell.length_c   1.000
_cell.angle_alpha   90.00
_cell.angle_beta   90.00
_cell.angle_gamma   90.00
#
_symmetry.space_group_name_H-M   'P 1'
#
loop_
_entity.id
_entity.type
_entity.pdbx_description
1 polymer ?
#
loop_
_entity_poly.entity_id
_entity_poly.type
_entity_poly.pdbx_seq_one_letter_code
_entity_poly.pdbx_strand_id
1 'polypeptide(L)'
;MLLTCMKTYSREQFVKDVTAGIIVAIIALPLSIALALASGVGPEAGIFTAIVAGFVISALGGSSVQIAGPTAAFATIVAGIVAKNGLDGLVIATILAGIFLILMGLCHFGTLIRFIPYTITTGFTAGIAVTIVIGQLKDFFGVTYPDGVKPIETMEKLHAFVENCGTVNLSAVIVGVVSLAILIISPYIFKKIPGSLLAVVAGILMVKFLPLKASTIGDLYSISNALPGFHLPALSLAAVEDAIPNAFTIAVLAAIESLLSCVVADGMINGKHRSDMELVAQGAGNIASALFGGIPATGAIARTAANIKNGGRTPIAGMVHSITLVLVLVVLMPYAGMIPMP
;
A
#
# COMPACT_ATOMS: atom_id res chain seq x y z
N MET A 1 2.49 -21.82 -3.03
CA MET A 1 2.77 -22.17 -1.60
C MET A 1 1.57 -22.69 -0.83
N LEU A 2 0.34 -22.19 -1.03
CA LEU A 2 -0.85 -22.61 -0.27
C LEU A 2 -1.00 -24.15 -0.16
N LEU A 3 -1.06 -24.87 -1.29
CA LEU A 3 -1.21 -26.32 -1.30
C LEU A 3 -0.08 -27.07 -0.55
N THR A 4 1.11 -26.52 -0.52
CA THR A 4 2.25 -27.11 0.19
C THR A 4 2.09 -26.95 1.70
N CYS A 5 1.68 -25.77 2.15
CA CYS A 5 1.45 -25.47 3.57
C CYS A 5 0.26 -26.24 4.15
N MET A 6 -0.79 -26.49 3.35
CA MET A 6 -1.98 -27.23 3.79
C MET A 6 -1.70 -28.67 4.19
N LYS A 7 -0.62 -29.30 3.69
CA LYS A 7 -0.28 -30.70 4.01
C LYS A 7 0.11 -30.92 5.49
N THR A 8 0.66 -29.90 6.13
CA THR A 8 1.14 -29.95 7.52
C THR A 8 0.43 -28.93 8.40
N TYR A 9 -0.76 -28.46 7.97
CA TYR A 9 -1.46 -27.39 8.62
C TYR A 9 -2.13 -27.82 9.91
N SER A 10 -1.83 -27.17 11.03
CA SER A 10 -2.37 -27.47 12.34
C SER A 10 -3.43 -26.42 12.76
N ARG A 11 -4.32 -26.84 13.68
CA ARG A 11 -5.32 -25.94 14.28
C ARG A 11 -4.64 -24.78 15.03
N GLU A 12 -3.51 -25.03 15.66
CA GLU A 12 -2.74 -24.01 16.37
C GLU A 12 -2.21 -22.94 15.38
N GLN A 13 -1.67 -23.40 14.24
CA GLN A 13 -1.19 -22.47 13.21
C GLN A 13 -2.35 -21.68 12.58
N PHE A 14 -3.52 -22.29 12.41
CA PHE A 14 -4.71 -21.58 11.93
C PHE A 14 -5.06 -20.39 12.82
N VAL A 15 -5.10 -20.57 14.14
CA VAL A 15 -5.39 -19.48 15.08
C VAL A 15 -4.33 -18.38 15.00
N LYS A 16 -3.05 -18.74 14.85
CA LYS A 16 -1.95 -17.77 14.68
C LYS A 16 -2.08 -16.99 13.38
N ASP A 17 -2.39 -17.67 12.27
CA ASP A 17 -2.57 -17.03 10.95
C ASP A 17 -3.78 -16.08 10.94
N VAL A 18 -4.90 -16.50 11.55
CA VAL A 18 -6.09 -15.65 11.67
C VAL A 18 -5.77 -14.40 12.51
N THR A 19 -5.13 -14.58 13.66
CA THR A 19 -4.75 -13.45 14.53
C THR A 19 -3.78 -12.52 13.82
N ALA A 20 -2.75 -13.05 13.16
CA ALA A 20 -1.78 -12.26 12.41
C ALA A 20 -2.46 -11.50 11.26
N GLY A 21 -3.34 -12.16 10.49
CA GLY A 21 -4.07 -11.54 9.39
C GLY A 21 -4.94 -10.36 9.85
N ILE A 22 -5.66 -10.51 10.96
CA ILE A 22 -6.48 -9.44 11.55
C ILE A 22 -5.59 -8.26 12.00
N ILE A 23 -4.50 -8.53 12.72
CA ILE A 23 -3.59 -7.47 13.19
C ILE A 23 -2.99 -6.72 12.00
N VAL A 24 -2.56 -7.44 10.98
CA VAL A 24 -1.98 -6.81 9.77
C VAL A 24 -3.03 -6.00 8.99
N ALA A 25 -4.30 -6.45 8.94
CA ALA A 25 -5.38 -5.68 8.34
C ALA A 25 -5.59 -4.33 9.04
N ILE A 26 -5.57 -4.32 10.37
CA ILE A 26 -5.67 -3.10 11.17
C ILE A 26 -4.52 -2.12 10.88
N ILE A 27 -3.29 -2.63 10.76
CA ILE A 27 -2.11 -1.81 10.40
C ILE A 27 -2.20 -1.30 8.96
N ALA A 28 -2.68 -2.16 8.05
CA ALA A 28 -2.72 -1.86 6.62
C ALA A 28 -3.78 -0.83 6.23
N LEU A 29 -4.87 -0.72 6.98
CA LEU A 29 -5.99 0.15 6.64
C LEU A 29 -5.58 1.62 6.47
N PRO A 30 -5.04 2.32 7.49
CA PRO A 30 -4.65 3.72 7.34
C PRO A 30 -3.55 3.90 6.30
N LEU A 31 -2.61 2.97 6.23
CA LEU A 31 -1.53 3.01 5.25
C LEU A 31 -2.05 2.87 3.81
N SER A 32 -3.02 1.99 3.56
CA SER A 32 -3.59 1.81 2.23
C SER A 32 -4.35 3.05 1.76
N ILE A 33 -5.08 3.70 2.67
CA ILE A 33 -5.76 4.98 2.41
C ILE A 33 -4.72 6.06 2.09
N ALA A 34 -3.71 6.24 2.94
CA ALA A 34 -2.68 7.26 2.75
C ALA A 34 -1.92 7.09 1.43
N LEU A 35 -1.63 5.85 1.03
CA LEU A 35 -0.94 5.57 -0.23
C LEU A 35 -1.82 5.83 -1.46
N ALA A 36 -3.13 5.57 -1.39
CA ALA A 36 -4.07 5.95 -2.45
C ALA A 36 -4.10 7.48 -2.61
N LEU A 37 -4.24 8.21 -1.51
CA LEU A 37 -4.24 9.68 -1.52
C LEU A 37 -2.92 10.24 -2.06
N ALA A 38 -1.78 9.71 -1.63
CA ALA A 38 -0.45 10.09 -2.13
C ALA A 38 -0.28 9.79 -3.64
N SER A 39 -1.05 8.84 -4.16
CA SER A 39 -1.11 8.46 -5.58
C SER A 39 -2.11 9.29 -6.38
N GLY A 40 -2.81 10.25 -5.76
CA GLY A 40 -3.78 11.12 -6.43
C GLY A 40 -5.11 10.45 -6.78
N VAL A 41 -5.45 9.34 -6.12
CA VAL A 41 -6.71 8.59 -6.31
C VAL A 41 -7.55 8.59 -5.03
N GLY A 42 -8.80 8.15 -5.14
CA GLY A 42 -9.70 8.04 -3.98
C GLY A 42 -9.18 7.07 -2.90
N PRO A 43 -9.51 7.30 -1.63
CA PRO A 43 -9.04 6.51 -0.50
C PRO A 43 -9.43 5.03 -0.59
N GLU A 44 -10.55 4.73 -1.21
CA GLU A 44 -11.06 3.37 -1.43
C GLU A 44 -10.17 2.53 -2.35
N ALA A 45 -9.53 3.15 -3.36
CA ALA A 45 -8.69 2.44 -4.32
C ALA A 45 -7.53 1.69 -3.64
N GLY A 46 -6.95 2.28 -2.58
CA GLY A 46 -5.91 1.62 -1.80
C GLY A 46 -6.41 0.42 -1.01
N ILE A 47 -7.63 0.50 -0.49
CA ILE A 47 -8.27 -0.62 0.23
C ILE A 47 -8.64 -1.72 -0.76
N PHE A 48 -9.21 -1.37 -1.92
CA PHE A 48 -9.53 -2.33 -2.99
C PHE A 48 -8.29 -3.10 -3.43
N THR A 49 -7.16 -2.40 -3.58
CA THR A 49 -5.86 -3.03 -3.88
C THR A 49 -5.47 -4.03 -2.80
N ALA A 50 -5.53 -3.65 -1.52
CA ALA A 50 -5.15 -4.53 -0.43
C ALA A 50 -6.09 -5.74 -0.28
N ILE A 51 -7.37 -5.58 -0.62
CA ILE A 51 -8.35 -6.66 -0.64
C ILE A 51 -8.07 -7.60 -1.82
N VAL A 52 -8.16 -7.09 -3.05
CA VAL A 52 -8.17 -7.91 -4.26
C VAL A 52 -6.79 -8.46 -4.57
N ALA A 53 -5.78 -7.59 -4.73
CA ALA A 53 -4.42 -8.04 -4.99
C ALA A 53 -3.86 -8.82 -3.80
N GLY A 54 -4.10 -8.36 -2.57
CA GLY A 54 -3.65 -9.06 -1.37
C GLY A 54 -4.17 -10.49 -1.29
N PHE A 55 -5.44 -10.72 -1.61
CA PHE A 55 -6.04 -12.06 -1.64
C PHE A 55 -5.44 -12.93 -2.75
N VAL A 56 -5.41 -12.42 -4.00
CA VAL A 56 -4.93 -13.17 -5.16
C VAL A 56 -3.45 -13.54 -5.00
N ILE A 57 -2.62 -12.59 -4.58
CA ILE A 57 -1.19 -12.81 -4.37
C ILE A 57 -0.95 -13.82 -3.24
N SER A 58 -1.68 -13.72 -2.14
CA SER A 58 -1.56 -14.68 -1.04
C SER A 58 -1.99 -16.08 -1.46
N ALA A 59 -3.05 -16.22 -2.26
CA ALA A 59 -3.55 -17.51 -2.71
C ALA A 59 -2.61 -18.20 -3.72
N LEU A 60 -2.08 -17.43 -4.68
CA LEU A 60 -1.26 -17.95 -5.79
C LEU A 60 0.26 -17.87 -5.53
N GLY A 61 0.69 -17.07 -4.56
CA GLY A 61 2.06 -16.64 -4.33
C GLY A 61 3.08 -17.74 -4.09
N GLY A 62 4.32 -17.41 -4.37
CA GLY A 62 5.51 -18.22 -4.13
C GLY A 62 6.03 -18.13 -2.69
N SER A 63 5.63 -17.12 -1.93
CA SER A 63 5.96 -16.96 -0.51
C SER A 63 4.84 -17.52 0.39
N SER A 64 5.21 -18.03 1.56
CA SER A 64 4.23 -18.50 2.54
C SER A 64 3.70 -17.39 3.46
N VAL A 65 4.38 -16.28 3.57
CA VAL A 65 4.08 -15.25 4.58
C VAL A 65 3.92 -13.84 4.01
N GLN A 66 4.09 -13.67 2.69
CA GLN A 66 4.02 -12.36 2.07
C GLN A 66 2.64 -11.73 2.19
N ILE A 67 2.60 -10.47 2.55
CA ILE A 67 1.41 -9.63 2.50
C ILE A 67 1.62 -8.58 1.41
N ALA A 68 0.73 -8.59 0.43
CA ALA A 68 0.75 -7.64 -0.68
C ALA A 68 -0.31 -6.55 -0.54
N GLY A 69 -0.12 -5.47 -1.28
CA GLY A 69 -1.05 -4.34 -1.34
C GLY A 69 -0.38 -3.10 -1.95
N PRO A 70 -1.00 -1.92 -1.83
CA PRO A 70 -0.41 -0.70 -2.35
C PRO A 70 0.86 -0.35 -1.59
N THR A 71 1.85 0.22 -2.28
CA THR A 71 3.12 0.66 -1.68
C THR A 71 3.49 2.07 -2.15
N ALA A 72 4.35 2.73 -1.37
CA ALA A 72 4.78 4.08 -1.66
C ALA A 72 5.68 4.18 -2.91
N ALA A 73 6.29 3.08 -3.33
CA ALA A 73 7.12 3.05 -4.53
C ALA A 73 6.36 3.45 -5.80
N PHE A 74 5.04 3.21 -5.82
CA PHE A 74 4.20 3.54 -6.95
C PHE A 74 3.56 4.93 -6.87
N ALA A 75 3.55 5.59 -5.71
CA ALA A 75 2.74 6.79 -5.49
C ALA A 75 2.98 7.88 -6.56
N THR A 76 4.24 8.22 -6.82
CA THR A 76 4.58 9.25 -7.82
C THR A 76 4.27 8.80 -9.24
N ILE A 77 4.53 7.53 -9.58
CA ILE A 77 4.27 6.97 -10.91
C ILE A 77 2.77 6.94 -11.18
N VAL A 78 1.98 6.46 -10.22
CA VAL A 78 0.51 6.42 -10.33
C VAL A 78 -0.06 7.83 -10.45
N ALA A 79 0.40 8.78 -9.61
CA ALA A 79 -0.02 10.17 -9.70
C ALA A 79 0.28 10.78 -11.07
N GLY A 80 1.46 10.51 -11.64
CA GLY A 80 1.83 10.96 -12.99
C GLY A 80 0.94 10.37 -14.09
N ILE A 81 0.62 9.07 -14.01
CA ILE A 81 -0.27 8.40 -14.97
C ILE A 81 -1.69 8.98 -14.86
N VAL A 82 -2.22 9.12 -13.64
CA VAL A 82 -3.56 9.65 -13.41
C VAL A 82 -3.69 11.08 -13.91
N ALA A 83 -2.67 11.91 -13.68
CA ALA A 83 -2.67 13.30 -14.15
C ALA A 83 -2.65 13.41 -15.70
N LYS A 84 -1.94 12.51 -16.38
CA LYS A 84 -1.78 12.54 -17.84
C LYS A 84 -2.89 11.78 -18.57
N ASN A 85 -3.22 10.58 -18.11
CA ASN A 85 -4.04 9.60 -18.84
C ASN A 85 -5.35 9.25 -18.09
N GLY A 86 -5.60 9.84 -16.90
CA GLY A 86 -6.77 9.54 -16.10
C GLY A 86 -6.74 8.16 -15.45
N LEU A 87 -7.86 7.77 -14.85
CA LEU A 87 -8.01 6.47 -14.20
C LEU A 87 -7.99 5.29 -15.19
N ASP A 88 -8.58 5.45 -16.38
CA ASP A 88 -8.57 4.41 -17.40
C ASP A 88 -7.14 4.11 -17.88
N GLY A 89 -6.30 5.14 -18.03
CA GLY A 89 -4.89 4.97 -18.35
C GLY A 89 -4.12 4.21 -17.25
N LEU A 90 -4.44 4.46 -15.98
CA LEU A 90 -3.88 3.71 -14.87
C LEU A 90 -4.30 2.23 -14.90
N VAL A 91 -5.57 1.95 -15.16
CA VAL A 91 -6.09 0.57 -15.26
C VAL A 91 -5.36 -0.18 -16.37
N ILE A 92 -5.23 0.42 -17.57
CA ILE A 92 -4.53 -0.17 -18.71
C ILE A 92 -3.05 -0.43 -18.36
N ALA A 93 -2.34 0.57 -17.80
CA ALA A 93 -0.94 0.43 -17.40
C ALA A 93 -0.75 -0.69 -16.36
N THR A 94 -1.67 -0.80 -15.40
CA THR A 94 -1.59 -1.82 -14.33
C THR A 94 -1.88 -3.23 -14.88
N ILE A 95 -2.84 -3.39 -15.80
CA ILE A 95 -3.09 -4.67 -16.47
C ILE A 95 -1.88 -5.11 -17.29
N LEU A 96 -1.31 -4.20 -18.10
CA LEU A 96 -0.10 -4.49 -18.88
C LEU A 96 1.08 -4.84 -17.97
N ALA A 97 1.27 -4.11 -16.87
CA ALA A 97 2.29 -4.44 -15.87
C ALA A 97 2.09 -5.84 -15.29
N GLY A 98 0.84 -6.21 -15.02
CA GLY A 98 0.50 -7.57 -14.58
C GLY A 98 0.84 -8.63 -15.61
N ILE A 99 0.59 -8.37 -16.89
CA ILE A 99 0.98 -9.26 -17.99
C ILE A 99 2.52 -9.38 -18.06
N PHE A 100 3.26 -8.28 -17.97
CA PHE A 100 4.72 -8.31 -17.96
C PHE A 100 5.26 -9.12 -16.78
N LEU A 101 4.68 -8.97 -15.59
CA LEU A 101 5.07 -9.76 -14.41
C LEU A 101 4.84 -11.26 -14.61
N ILE A 102 3.69 -11.65 -15.21
CA ILE A 102 3.42 -13.06 -15.54
C ILE A 102 4.46 -13.58 -16.52
N LEU A 103 4.75 -12.82 -17.58
CA LEU A 103 5.77 -13.20 -18.56
C LEU A 103 7.16 -13.32 -17.92
N MET A 104 7.55 -12.36 -17.06
CA MET A 104 8.80 -12.44 -16.32
C MET A 104 8.88 -13.69 -15.43
N GLY A 105 7.77 -14.06 -14.77
CA GLY A 105 7.70 -15.28 -13.97
C GLY A 105 7.81 -16.54 -14.81
N LEU A 106 7.13 -16.62 -15.95
CA LEU A 106 7.20 -17.75 -16.89
C LEU A 106 8.57 -17.88 -17.55
N CYS A 107 9.25 -16.77 -17.82
CA CYS A 107 10.62 -16.74 -18.35
C CYS A 107 11.71 -16.95 -17.26
N HIS A 108 11.32 -17.31 -16.03
CA HIS A 108 12.23 -17.57 -14.91
C HIS A 108 13.10 -16.37 -14.49
N PHE A 109 12.62 -15.14 -14.68
CA PHE A 109 13.32 -13.91 -14.28
C PHE A 109 13.34 -13.70 -12.76
N GLY A 110 12.53 -14.44 -12.01
CA GLY A 110 12.55 -14.43 -10.54
C GLY A 110 13.92 -14.79 -9.96
N THR A 111 14.74 -15.54 -10.69
CA THR A 111 16.10 -15.87 -10.25
C THR A 111 17.06 -14.69 -10.34
N LEU A 112 16.75 -13.66 -11.13
CA LEU A 112 17.61 -12.48 -11.33
C LEU A 112 17.74 -11.63 -10.06
N ILE A 113 16.81 -11.74 -9.10
CA ILE A 113 16.88 -11.04 -7.81
C ILE A 113 18.22 -11.30 -7.09
N ARG A 114 18.82 -12.48 -7.28
CA ARG A 114 20.09 -12.86 -6.65
C ARG A 114 21.27 -12.00 -7.09
N PHE A 115 21.12 -11.32 -8.23
CA PHE A 115 22.16 -10.45 -8.82
C PHE A 115 21.98 -8.99 -8.42
N ILE A 116 20.90 -8.64 -7.71
CA ILE A 116 20.69 -7.27 -7.24
C ILE A 116 21.54 -7.04 -5.98
N PRO A 117 22.57 -6.16 -6.04
CA PRO A 117 23.41 -5.86 -4.90
C PRO A 117 22.58 -5.23 -3.75
N TYR A 118 22.96 -5.54 -2.52
CA TYR A 118 22.34 -4.97 -1.32
C TYR A 118 22.33 -3.43 -1.32
N THR A 119 23.37 -2.82 -1.85
CA THR A 119 23.49 -1.35 -1.96
C THR A 119 22.38 -0.74 -2.82
N ILE A 120 21.99 -1.39 -3.90
CA ILE A 120 20.89 -0.92 -4.77
C ILE A 120 19.58 -0.97 -3.99
N THR A 121 19.32 -2.06 -3.26
CA THR A 121 18.09 -2.22 -2.47
C THR A 121 17.99 -1.21 -1.34
N THR A 122 19.11 -0.95 -0.65
CA THR A 122 19.19 0.05 0.41
C THR A 122 18.99 1.46 -0.14
N GLY A 123 19.64 1.79 -1.26
CA GLY A 123 19.48 3.09 -1.92
C GLY A 123 18.04 3.32 -2.39
N PHE A 124 17.41 2.31 -2.98
CA PHE A 124 16.01 2.34 -3.41
C PHE A 124 15.06 2.60 -2.23
N THR A 125 15.21 1.83 -1.14
CA THR A 125 14.39 2.00 0.06
C THR A 125 14.58 3.38 0.70
N ALA A 126 15.81 3.87 0.77
CA ALA A 126 16.12 5.22 1.29
C ALA A 126 15.48 6.30 0.41
N GLY A 127 15.56 6.16 -0.92
CA GLY A 127 14.90 7.07 -1.86
C GLY A 127 13.39 7.14 -1.66
N ILE A 128 12.73 5.98 -1.50
CA ILE A 128 11.30 5.91 -1.18
C ILE A 128 11.00 6.63 0.14
N ALA A 129 11.80 6.41 1.18
CA ALA A 129 11.60 7.05 2.48
C ALA A 129 11.65 8.58 2.38
N VAL A 130 12.63 9.13 1.65
CA VAL A 130 12.74 10.58 1.40
C VAL A 130 11.52 11.11 0.62
N THR A 131 11.09 10.39 -0.41
CA THR A 131 9.90 10.75 -1.20
C THR A 131 8.63 10.79 -0.34
N ILE A 132 8.45 9.81 0.56
CA ILE A 132 7.33 9.78 1.50
C ILE A 132 7.38 10.99 2.43
N VAL A 133 8.52 11.26 3.06
CA VAL A 133 8.68 12.40 3.98
C VAL A 133 8.32 13.70 3.30
N ILE A 134 8.87 13.97 2.10
CA ILE A 134 8.58 15.19 1.34
C ILE A 134 7.09 15.24 0.96
N GLY A 135 6.50 14.10 0.55
CA GLY A 135 5.09 14.02 0.19
C GLY A 135 4.15 14.34 1.36
N GLN A 136 4.55 14.05 2.58
CA GLN A 136 3.73 14.28 3.79
C GLN A 136 3.89 15.67 4.40
N LEU A 137 4.86 16.48 3.96
CA LEU A 137 5.09 17.82 4.54
C LEU A 137 3.85 18.71 4.45
N LYS A 138 3.14 18.70 3.31
CA LYS A 138 1.91 19.48 3.12
C LYS A 138 0.88 19.19 4.20
N ASP A 139 0.55 17.92 4.37
CA ASP A 139 -0.53 17.49 5.26
C ASP A 139 -0.12 17.58 6.72
N PHE A 140 1.13 17.23 7.06
CA PHE A 140 1.67 17.35 8.42
C PHE A 140 1.66 18.78 8.94
N PHE A 141 2.04 19.74 8.09
CA PHE A 141 2.03 21.16 8.44
C PHE A 141 0.70 21.86 8.09
N GLY A 142 -0.24 21.17 7.47
CA GLY A 142 -1.54 21.70 7.07
C GLY A 142 -1.41 22.89 6.09
N VAL A 143 -0.41 22.85 5.20
CA VAL A 143 -0.15 23.90 4.22
C VAL A 143 -1.20 23.87 3.11
N THR A 144 -1.72 25.03 2.74
CA THR A 144 -2.69 25.18 1.66
C THR A 144 -1.98 25.70 0.41
N TYR A 145 -2.18 25.02 -0.71
CA TYR A 145 -1.66 25.48 -2.00
C TYR A 145 -2.72 26.32 -2.73
N PRO A 146 -2.30 27.31 -3.55
CA PRO A 146 -3.20 28.06 -4.41
C PRO A 146 -3.94 27.14 -5.39
N ASP A 147 -5.13 27.59 -5.85
CA ASP A 147 -5.91 26.87 -6.84
C ASP A 147 -5.10 26.60 -8.11
N GLY A 148 -5.14 25.35 -8.59
CA GLY A 148 -4.40 24.91 -9.78
C GLY A 148 -3.01 24.35 -9.51
N VAL A 149 -2.42 24.56 -8.32
CA VAL A 149 -1.11 23.99 -7.96
C VAL A 149 -1.28 22.57 -7.44
N LYS A 150 -0.95 21.58 -8.27
CA LYS A 150 -1.00 20.15 -7.95
C LYS A 150 0.36 19.51 -8.22
N PRO A 151 1.35 19.68 -7.32
CA PRO A 151 2.68 19.14 -7.53
C PRO A 151 2.65 17.60 -7.50
N ILE A 152 3.27 16.97 -8.47
CA ILE A 152 3.31 15.50 -8.62
C ILE A 152 4.70 14.99 -8.23
N GLU A 153 5.73 15.58 -8.81
CA GLU A 153 7.11 15.18 -8.58
C GLU A 153 7.61 15.60 -7.20
N THR A 154 8.56 14.84 -6.66
CA THR A 154 9.09 15.06 -5.31
C THR A 154 9.68 16.46 -5.14
N MET A 155 10.43 16.96 -6.14
CA MET A 155 11.01 18.29 -6.11
C MET A 155 9.95 19.38 -6.24
N GLU A 156 8.93 19.18 -7.06
CA GLU A 156 7.79 20.10 -7.17
C GLU A 156 7.04 20.21 -5.83
N LYS A 157 6.83 19.07 -5.14
CA LYS A 157 6.20 19.04 -3.79
C LYS A 157 7.01 19.83 -2.79
N LEU A 158 8.34 19.67 -2.81
CA LEU A 158 9.22 20.43 -1.92
C LEU A 158 9.20 21.94 -2.22
N HIS A 159 9.24 22.30 -3.50
CA HIS A 159 9.19 23.71 -3.94
C HIS A 159 7.86 24.36 -3.55
N ALA A 160 6.73 23.71 -3.87
CA ALA A 160 5.40 24.19 -3.50
C ALA A 160 5.23 24.31 -1.98
N PHE A 161 5.80 23.40 -1.19
CA PHE A 161 5.80 23.50 0.27
C PHE A 161 6.56 24.72 0.77
N VAL A 162 7.78 24.96 0.27
CA VAL A 162 8.62 26.10 0.67
C VAL A 162 7.96 27.43 0.29
N GLU A 163 7.41 27.56 -0.92
CA GLU A 163 6.73 28.75 -1.38
C GLU A 163 5.48 29.09 -0.57
N ASN A 164 4.78 28.09 -0.05
CA ASN A 164 3.52 28.25 0.69
C ASN A 164 3.66 28.01 2.20
N CYS A 165 4.87 27.95 2.75
CA CYS A 165 5.11 27.71 4.17
C CYS A 165 4.47 28.76 5.11
N GLY A 166 4.12 29.94 4.61
CA GLY A 166 3.38 30.97 5.35
C GLY A 166 1.93 30.58 5.70
N THR A 167 1.38 29.52 5.10
CA THR A 167 0.00 29.06 5.33
C THR A 167 -0.10 27.91 6.35
N VAL A 168 0.96 27.65 7.11
CA VAL A 168 1.01 26.57 8.11
C VAL A 168 -0.15 26.65 9.09
N ASN A 169 -0.83 25.50 9.30
CA ASN A 169 -1.93 25.36 10.25
C ASN A 169 -1.43 24.73 11.56
N LEU A 170 -1.41 25.53 12.62
CA LEU A 170 -0.92 25.03 13.93
C LEU A 170 -1.75 23.85 14.46
N SER A 171 -3.06 23.78 14.18
CA SER A 171 -3.88 22.65 14.57
C SER A 171 -3.43 21.34 13.90
N ALA A 172 -3.06 21.40 12.61
CA ALA A 172 -2.52 20.27 11.88
C ALA A 172 -1.18 19.81 12.49
N VAL A 173 -0.28 20.75 12.76
CA VAL A 173 1.02 20.46 13.39
C VAL A 173 0.84 19.77 14.75
N ILE A 174 -0.08 20.26 15.59
CA ILE A 174 -0.36 19.65 16.90
C ILE A 174 -0.83 18.21 16.73
N VAL A 175 -1.78 17.96 15.83
CA VAL A 175 -2.27 16.59 15.54
C VAL A 175 -1.14 15.71 15.03
N GLY A 176 -0.34 16.18 14.07
CA GLY A 176 0.78 15.46 13.51
C GLY A 176 1.86 15.11 14.53
N VAL A 177 2.26 16.08 15.36
CA VAL A 177 3.27 15.88 16.42
C VAL A 177 2.78 14.89 17.48
N VAL A 178 1.53 15.00 17.93
CA VAL A 178 0.97 14.05 18.89
C VAL A 178 0.87 12.66 18.30
N SER A 179 0.41 12.53 17.05
CA SER A 179 0.35 11.25 16.35
C SER A 179 1.75 10.61 16.21
N LEU A 180 2.75 11.41 15.84
CA LEU A 180 4.14 10.96 15.75
C LEU A 180 4.69 10.53 17.12
N ALA A 181 4.40 11.29 18.17
CA ALA A 181 4.80 10.93 19.54
C ALA A 181 4.16 9.59 19.97
N ILE A 182 2.87 9.38 19.66
CA ILE A 182 2.19 8.12 19.94
C ILE A 182 2.87 6.97 19.17
N LEU A 183 3.19 7.15 17.88
CA LEU A 183 3.86 6.12 17.07
C LEU A 183 5.23 5.73 17.66
N ILE A 184 5.99 6.68 18.16
CA ILE A 184 7.32 6.44 18.76
C ILE A 184 7.21 5.79 20.14
N ILE A 185 6.27 6.26 20.97
CA ILE A 185 6.19 5.87 22.38
C ILE A 185 5.38 4.57 22.57
N SER A 186 4.33 4.37 21.77
CA SER A 186 3.39 3.26 21.96
C SER A 186 4.03 1.86 21.94
N PRO A 187 5.06 1.54 21.13
CA PRO A 187 5.70 0.21 21.15
C PRO A 187 6.38 -0.11 22.49
N TYR A 188 6.78 0.92 23.23
CA TYR A 188 7.40 0.73 24.56
C TYR A 188 6.39 0.45 25.66
N ILE A 189 5.14 0.97 25.50
CA ILE A 189 4.06 0.84 26.48
C ILE A 189 3.13 -0.32 26.12
N PHE A 190 2.67 -0.37 24.87
CA PHE A 190 1.67 -1.31 24.38
C PHE A 190 2.28 -2.29 23.37
N LYS A 191 2.85 -3.40 23.86
CA LYS A 191 3.51 -4.40 22.99
C LYS A 191 2.56 -5.16 22.04
N LYS A 192 1.25 -5.16 22.32
CA LYS A 192 0.24 -5.93 21.58
C LYS A 192 -0.63 -5.08 20.63
N ILE A 193 -0.69 -3.76 20.84
CA ILE A 193 -1.55 -2.87 20.07
C ILE A 193 -0.68 -2.12 19.06
N PRO A 194 -1.04 -2.12 17.75
CA PRO A 194 -0.32 -1.34 16.76
C PRO A 194 -0.35 0.16 17.07
N GLY A 195 0.82 0.80 17.11
CA GLY A 195 0.92 2.24 17.39
C GLY A 195 0.19 3.11 16.37
N SER A 196 0.12 2.67 15.12
CA SER A 196 -0.64 3.35 14.06
C SER A 196 -2.15 3.42 14.36
N LEU A 197 -2.74 2.36 14.92
CA LEU A 197 -4.13 2.35 15.33
C LEU A 197 -4.36 3.36 16.46
N LEU A 198 -3.46 3.39 17.45
CA LEU A 198 -3.57 4.34 18.58
C LEU A 198 -3.42 5.78 18.10
N ALA A 199 -2.51 6.05 17.16
CA ALA A 199 -2.33 7.38 16.59
C ALA A 199 -3.58 7.85 15.82
N VAL A 200 -4.15 6.98 14.98
CA VAL A 200 -5.40 7.30 14.24
C VAL A 200 -6.55 7.58 15.18
N VAL A 201 -6.78 6.72 16.19
CA VAL A 201 -7.86 6.92 17.18
C VAL A 201 -7.64 8.21 17.97
N ALA A 202 -6.42 8.48 18.41
CA ALA A 202 -6.08 9.72 19.12
C ALA A 202 -6.30 10.95 18.23
N GLY A 203 -5.88 10.91 16.97
CA GLY A 203 -6.10 11.98 16.00
C GLY A 203 -7.60 12.28 15.79
N ILE A 204 -8.42 11.24 15.60
CA ILE A 204 -9.88 11.39 15.49
C ILE A 204 -10.47 12.04 16.77
N LEU A 205 -10.07 11.57 17.95
CA LEU A 205 -10.56 12.12 19.22
C LEU A 205 -10.13 13.59 19.40
N MET A 206 -8.89 13.93 19.01
CA MET A 206 -8.41 15.31 19.09
C MET A 206 -9.22 16.25 18.20
N VAL A 207 -9.45 15.89 16.93
CA VAL A 207 -10.22 16.75 16.01
C VAL A 207 -11.71 16.83 16.42
N LYS A 208 -12.27 15.75 16.99
CA LYS A 208 -13.67 15.70 17.38
C LYS A 208 -13.95 16.47 18.69
N PHE A 209 -13.07 16.38 19.69
CA PHE A 209 -13.34 16.90 21.05
C PHE A 209 -12.56 18.17 21.38
N LEU A 210 -11.50 18.49 20.66
CA LEU A 210 -10.76 19.74 20.82
C LEU A 210 -11.11 20.71 19.69
N PRO A 211 -11.02 22.04 19.90
CA PRO A 211 -11.30 23.06 18.88
C PRO A 211 -10.18 23.15 17.82
N LEU A 212 -9.72 22.00 17.34
CA LEU A 212 -8.64 21.91 16.35
C LEU A 212 -9.23 21.86 14.93
N LYS A 213 -8.84 22.84 14.11
CA LYS A 213 -9.25 22.94 12.70
C LYS A 213 -8.21 22.25 11.81
N ALA A 214 -8.06 20.93 11.93
CA ALA A 214 -7.28 20.14 11.01
C ALA A 214 -8.21 19.47 10.00
N SER A 215 -7.83 19.49 8.71
CA SER A 215 -8.60 18.83 7.65
C SER A 215 -8.64 17.33 7.88
N THR A 216 -9.80 16.73 7.64
CA THR A 216 -10.01 15.28 7.68
C THR A 216 -10.12 14.71 6.28
N ILE A 217 -10.03 13.39 6.14
CA ILE A 217 -10.21 12.73 4.84
C ILE A 217 -11.61 13.05 4.27
N GLY A 218 -12.64 13.07 5.11
CA GLY A 218 -14.02 13.39 4.70
C GLY A 218 -14.24 14.83 4.25
N ASP A 219 -13.37 15.78 4.63
CA ASP A 219 -13.45 17.16 4.15
C ASP A 219 -12.92 17.29 2.71
N LEU A 220 -12.04 16.39 2.29
CA LEU A 220 -11.34 16.46 1.00
C LEU A 220 -11.86 15.43 -0.01
N TYR A 221 -12.40 14.30 0.46
CA TYR A 221 -12.79 13.17 -0.36
C TYR A 221 -14.18 12.65 0.01
N SER A 222 -14.99 12.31 -0.99
CA SER A 222 -16.22 11.56 -0.78
C SER A 222 -15.87 10.09 -0.52
N ILE A 223 -16.24 9.57 0.64
CA ILE A 223 -15.92 8.20 1.03
C ILE A 223 -17.12 7.31 0.75
N SER A 224 -16.90 6.24 0.00
CA SER A 224 -17.89 5.21 -0.27
C SER A 224 -17.53 3.92 0.47
N ASN A 225 -18.54 3.25 1.01
CA ASN A 225 -18.42 1.89 1.56
C ASN A 225 -18.80 0.81 0.55
N ALA A 226 -18.91 1.18 -0.74
CA ALA A 226 -19.19 0.24 -1.81
C ALA A 226 -18.06 -0.79 -1.93
N LEU A 227 -18.43 -2.03 -2.22
CA LEU A 227 -17.48 -3.09 -2.51
C LEU A 227 -16.79 -2.82 -3.86
N PRO A 228 -15.57 -3.36 -4.06
CA PRO A 228 -14.86 -3.24 -5.33
C PRO A 228 -15.75 -3.74 -6.49
N GLY A 229 -16.11 -2.85 -7.38
CA GLY A 229 -16.89 -3.18 -8.59
C GLY A 229 -15.97 -3.58 -9.74
N PHE A 230 -16.42 -4.53 -10.56
CA PHE A 230 -15.71 -4.91 -11.76
C PHE A 230 -15.84 -3.80 -12.82
N HIS A 231 -14.72 -3.31 -13.32
CA HIS A 231 -14.65 -2.28 -14.34
C HIS A 231 -13.66 -2.67 -15.43
N LEU A 232 -14.14 -2.63 -16.70
CA LEU A 232 -13.27 -2.80 -17.87
C LEU A 232 -12.95 -1.42 -18.44
N PRO A 233 -11.67 -1.08 -18.64
CA PRO A 233 -11.28 0.19 -19.23
C PRO A 233 -11.68 0.22 -20.72
N ALA A 234 -11.88 1.42 -21.25
CA ALA A 234 -12.04 1.62 -22.68
C ALA A 234 -10.70 1.36 -23.39
N LEU A 235 -10.55 0.18 -23.99
CA LEU A 235 -9.33 -0.21 -24.70
C LEU A 235 -9.28 0.43 -26.08
N SER A 236 -8.23 1.22 -26.32
CA SER A 236 -7.84 1.66 -27.67
C SER A 236 -6.39 1.32 -27.91
N LEU A 237 -5.99 1.09 -29.15
CA LEU A 237 -4.61 0.76 -29.49
C LEU A 237 -3.66 1.87 -29.04
N ALA A 238 -4.03 3.12 -29.27
CA ALA A 238 -3.25 4.29 -28.85
C ALA A 238 -3.07 4.36 -27.32
N ALA A 239 -4.13 4.06 -26.53
CA ALA A 239 -4.04 4.04 -25.08
C ALA A 239 -3.12 2.91 -24.56
N VAL A 240 -3.13 1.76 -25.23
CA VAL A 240 -2.24 0.64 -24.92
C VAL A 240 -0.78 1.02 -25.22
N GLU A 241 -0.50 1.59 -26.40
CA GLU A 241 0.86 2.04 -26.79
C GLU A 241 1.41 3.08 -25.81
N ASP A 242 0.61 4.07 -25.43
CA ASP A 242 1.00 5.13 -24.49
C ASP A 242 1.22 4.59 -23.05
N ALA A 243 0.57 3.49 -22.69
CA ALA A 243 0.71 2.87 -21.37
C ALA A 243 1.95 1.95 -21.24
N ILE A 244 2.55 1.45 -22.33
CA ILE A 244 3.65 0.46 -22.29
C ILE A 244 4.84 0.93 -21.42
N PRO A 245 5.39 2.15 -21.56
CA PRO A 245 6.53 2.57 -20.75
C PRO A 245 6.23 2.57 -19.25
N ASN A 246 5.05 3.08 -18.89
CA ASN A 246 4.59 3.10 -17.50
C ASN A 246 4.35 1.69 -16.96
N ALA A 247 3.72 0.83 -17.76
CA ALA A 247 3.48 -0.57 -17.41
C ALA A 247 4.78 -1.34 -17.17
N PHE A 248 5.80 -1.13 -18.02
CA PHE A 248 7.11 -1.74 -17.83
C PHE A 248 7.76 -1.26 -16.54
N THR A 249 7.71 0.05 -16.26
CA THR A 249 8.24 0.62 -15.02
C THR A 249 7.54 0.04 -13.78
N ILE A 250 6.21 -0.04 -13.79
CA ILE A 250 5.43 -0.65 -12.70
C ILE A 250 5.82 -2.13 -12.53
N ALA A 251 5.94 -2.89 -13.62
CA ALA A 251 6.29 -4.30 -13.57
C ALA A 251 7.68 -4.55 -12.97
N VAL A 252 8.68 -3.78 -13.39
CA VAL A 252 10.05 -3.90 -12.87
C VAL A 252 10.10 -3.54 -11.38
N LEU A 253 9.48 -2.43 -10.99
CA LEU A 253 9.42 -2.02 -9.58
C LEU A 253 8.67 -3.04 -8.72
N ALA A 254 7.52 -3.55 -9.19
CA ALA A 254 6.77 -4.59 -8.51
C ALA A 254 7.59 -5.87 -8.34
N ALA A 255 8.32 -6.29 -9.36
CA ALA A 255 9.18 -7.46 -9.31
C ALA A 255 10.29 -7.29 -8.26
N ILE A 256 11.00 -6.16 -8.30
CA ILE A 256 12.08 -5.87 -7.35
C ILE A 256 11.54 -5.84 -5.92
N GLU A 257 10.51 -5.05 -5.64
CA GLU A 257 9.99 -4.84 -4.29
C GLU A 257 9.41 -6.13 -3.71
N SER A 258 8.64 -6.89 -4.50
CA SER A 258 8.03 -8.13 -4.04
C SER A 258 9.07 -9.22 -3.77
N LEU A 259 10.06 -9.39 -4.64
CA LEU A 259 11.12 -10.39 -4.43
C LEU A 259 12.05 -10.00 -3.29
N LEU A 260 12.33 -8.70 -3.10
CA LEU A 260 13.04 -8.21 -1.90
C LEU A 260 12.28 -8.51 -0.62
N SER A 261 10.96 -8.25 -0.61
CA SER A 261 10.11 -8.59 0.51
C SER A 261 10.16 -10.08 0.83
N CYS A 262 10.16 -10.95 -0.20
CA CYS A 262 10.31 -12.39 -0.03
C CYS A 262 11.66 -12.78 0.56
N VAL A 263 12.77 -12.18 0.09
CA VAL A 263 14.13 -12.47 0.61
C VAL A 263 14.25 -12.07 2.08
N VAL A 264 13.73 -10.89 2.45
CA VAL A 264 13.70 -10.44 3.86
C VAL A 264 12.85 -11.40 4.71
N ALA A 265 11.67 -11.79 4.21
CA ALA A 265 10.79 -12.74 4.89
C ALA A 265 11.45 -14.10 5.10
N ASP A 266 12.12 -14.64 4.08
CA ASP A 266 12.85 -15.90 4.16
C ASP A 266 13.93 -15.86 5.25
N GLY A 267 14.66 -14.73 5.36
CA GLY A 267 15.63 -14.53 6.43
C GLY A 267 14.98 -14.51 7.82
N MET A 268 13.76 -14.03 7.96
CA MET A 268 13.05 -13.97 9.24
C MET A 268 12.49 -15.32 9.69
N ILE A 269 12.11 -16.21 8.76
CA ILE A 269 11.46 -17.50 9.07
C ILE A 269 12.35 -18.71 8.75
N ASN A 270 13.56 -18.47 8.28
CA ASN A 270 14.46 -19.50 7.74
C ASN A 270 13.75 -20.33 6.64
N GLY A 271 13.04 -19.64 5.77
CA GLY A 271 12.25 -20.23 4.69
C GLY A 271 12.91 -20.11 3.33
N LYS A 272 12.16 -20.52 2.29
CA LYS A 272 12.56 -20.33 0.89
C LYS A 272 11.31 -20.14 0.04
N HIS A 273 11.21 -18.97 -0.59
CA HIS A 273 10.14 -18.67 -1.52
C HIS A 273 10.42 -19.22 -2.93
N ARG A 274 9.38 -19.25 -3.76
CA ARG A 274 9.45 -19.60 -5.19
C ARG A 274 9.33 -18.30 -6.00
N SER A 275 10.47 -17.72 -6.39
CA SER A 275 10.54 -16.38 -6.99
C SER A 275 9.71 -16.26 -8.27
N ASP A 276 9.78 -17.25 -9.18
CA ASP A 276 9.04 -17.20 -10.44
C ASP A 276 7.51 -17.26 -10.20
N MET A 277 7.09 -18.12 -9.30
CA MET A 277 5.66 -18.21 -8.93
C MET A 277 5.17 -16.96 -8.22
N GLU A 278 6.04 -16.30 -7.47
CA GLU A 278 5.72 -15.01 -6.84
C GLU A 278 5.46 -13.93 -7.91
N LEU A 279 6.30 -13.83 -8.95
CA LEU A 279 6.08 -12.90 -10.05
C LEU A 279 4.77 -13.16 -10.79
N VAL A 280 4.44 -14.43 -11.06
CA VAL A 280 3.15 -14.81 -11.68
C VAL A 280 1.98 -14.37 -10.79
N ALA A 281 2.07 -14.59 -9.49
CA ALA A 281 1.03 -14.19 -8.54
C ALA A 281 0.89 -12.67 -8.44
N GLN A 282 2.01 -11.95 -8.42
CA GLN A 282 2.02 -10.48 -8.45
C GLN A 282 1.35 -9.95 -9.72
N GLY A 283 1.63 -10.57 -10.86
CA GLY A 283 0.98 -10.23 -12.12
C GLY A 283 -0.52 -10.45 -12.10
N ALA A 284 -0.96 -11.63 -11.67
CA ALA A 284 -2.39 -11.95 -11.52
C ALA A 284 -3.08 -11.01 -10.53
N GLY A 285 -2.44 -10.69 -9.40
CA GLY A 285 -2.94 -9.75 -8.41
C GLY A 285 -3.09 -8.34 -8.94
N ASN A 286 -2.13 -7.86 -9.74
CA ASN A 286 -2.19 -6.53 -10.36
C ASN A 286 -3.31 -6.44 -11.40
N ILE A 287 -3.48 -7.45 -12.25
CA ILE A 287 -4.61 -7.51 -13.19
C ILE A 287 -5.94 -7.47 -12.43
N ALA A 288 -6.08 -8.30 -11.40
CA ALA A 288 -7.28 -8.32 -10.59
C ALA A 288 -7.52 -6.97 -9.89
N SER A 289 -6.48 -6.37 -9.27
CA SER A 289 -6.56 -5.04 -8.63
C SER A 289 -7.11 -3.99 -9.60
N ALA A 290 -6.54 -3.89 -10.79
CA ALA A 290 -6.94 -2.93 -11.80
C ALA A 290 -8.41 -3.10 -12.22
N LEU A 291 -8.85 -4.35 -12.43
CA LEU A 291 -10.23 -4.66 -12.84
C LEU A 291 -11.26 -4.37 -11.74
N PHE A 292 -10.84 -4.30 -10.49
CA PHE A 292 -11.71 -4.01 -9.35
C PHE A 292 -11.46 -2.61 -8.73
N GLY A 293 -10.96 -1.66 -9.52
CA GLY A 293 -10.80 -0.26 -9.12
C GLY A 293 -9.65 0.01 -8.16
N GLY A 294 -8.72 -0.93 -8.03
CA GLY A 294 -7.49 -0.74 -7.26
C GLY A 294 -6.35 -0.13 -8.07
N ILE A 295 -5.26 0.17 -7.38
CA ILE A 295 -3.99 0.66 -7.94
C ILE A 295 -2.95 -0.46 -8.00
N PRO A 296 -1.77 -0.24 -8.60
CA PRO A 296 -0.69 -1.22 -8.61
C PRO A 296 -0.32 -1.72 -7.21
N ALA A 297 -0.09 -3.02 -7.10
CA ALA A 297 0.24 -3.72 -5.87
C ALA A 297 1.59 -4.42 -5.96
N THR A 298 2.23 -4.58 -4.80
CA THR A 298 3.39 -5.45 -4.65
C THR A 298 3.48 -5.99 -3.22
N GLY A 299 4.44 -6.88 -2.97
CA GLY A 299 4.73 -7.39 -1.63
C GLY A 299 5.29 -6.31 -0.73
N ALA A 300 4.67 -6.09 0.43
CA ALA A 300 5.04 -5.04 1.36
C ALA A 300 5.93 -5.58 2.50
N ILE A 301 7.21 -5.17 2.54
CA ILE A 301 8.19 -5.63 3.53
C ILE A 301 7.69 -5.44 4.96
N ALA A 302 7.20 -4.23 5.30
CA ALA A 302 6.76 -3.90 6.66
C ALA A 302 5.54 -4.72 7.09
N ARG A 303 4.54 -4.92 6.20
CA ARG A 303 3.35 -5.73 6.47
C ARG A 303 3.71 -7.20 6.59
N THR A 304 4.60 -7.70 5.74
CA THR A 304 5.11 -9.08 5.78
C THR A 304 5.88 -9.32 7.08
N ALA A 305 6.74 -8.41 7.50
CA ALA A 305 7.43 -8.49 8.79
C ALA A 305 6.47 -8.46 9.98
N ALA A 306 5.42 -7.62 9.93
CA ALA A 306 4.36 -7.60 10.94
C ALA A 306 3.60 -8.94 11.00
N ASN A 307 3.26 -9.52 9.85
CA ASN A 307 2.64 -10.85 9.76
C ASN A 307 3.50 -11.91 10.48
N ILE A 308 4.78 -11.97 10.14
CA ILE A 308 5.73 -12.93 10.72
C ILE A 308 5.87 -12.75 12.24
N LYS A 309 6.00 -11.50 12.70
CA LYS A 309 6.13 -11.17 14.14
C LYS A 309 4.89 -11.54 14.95
N ASN A 310 3.70 -11.53 14.33
CA ASN A 310 2.45 -11.94 14.96
C ASN A 310 2.12 -13.43 14.77
N GLY A 311 3.05 -14.22 14.25
CA GLY A 311 2.93 -15.69 14.18
C GLY A 311 2.37 -16.23 12.87
N GLY A 312 2.12 -15.38 11.86
CA GLY A 312 1.73 -15.82 10.52
C GLY A 312 2.84 -16.62 9.85
N ARG A 313 2.49 -17.78 9.31
CA ARG A 313 3.44 -18.71 8.67
C ARG A 313 2.91 -19.29 7.37
N THR A 314 1.63 -19.09 7.07
CA THR A 314 1.03 -19.61 5.83
C THR A 314 0.31 -18.52 5.06
N PRO A 315 0.02 -18.73 3.76
CA PRO A 315 -0.72 -17.78 2.94
C PRO A 315 -2.13 -17.45 3.46
N ILE A 316 -2.66 -18.29 4.36
CA ILE A 316 -3.96 -18.06 4.99
C ILE A 316 -3.97 -16.74 5.77
N ALA A 317 -2.87 -16.36 6.42
CA ALA A 317 -2.77 -15.07 7.10
C ALA A 317 -3.03 -13.90 6.14
N GLY A 318 -2.49 -13.93 4.92
CA GLY A 318 -2.74 -12.90 3.91
C GLY A 318 -4.16 -12.93 3.33
N MET A 319 -4.74 -14.12 3.19
CA MET A 319 -6.15 -14.25 2.78
C MET A 319 -7.09 -13.71 3.86
N VAL A 320 -6.84 -14.02 5.13
CA VAL A 320 -7.59 -13.47 6.29
C VAL A 320 -7.42 -11.96 6.39
N HIS A 321 -6.21 -11.44 6.15
CA HIS A 321 -5.96 -10.00 6.06
C HIS A 321 -6.91 -9.34 5.04
N SER A 322 -7.00 -9.86 3.83
CA SER A 322 -7.87 -9.33 2.78
C SER A 322 -9.36 -9.42 3.14
N ILE A 323 -9.81 -10.56 3.69
CA ILE A 323 -11.19 -10.74 4.15
C ILE A 323 -11.51 -9.77 5.30
N THR A 324 -10.59 -9.57 6.23
CA THR A 324 -10.76 -8.60 7.33
C THR A 324 -10.90 -7.19 6.78
N LEU A 325 -10.14 -6.81 5.75
CA LEU A 325 -10.28 -5.51 5.11
C LEU A 325 -11.63 -5.33 4.40
N VAL A 326 -12.24 -6.40 3.84
CA VAL A 326 -13.62 -6.33 3.33
C VAL A 326 -14.59 -5.99 4.46
N LEU A 327 -14.49 -6.66 5.61
CA LEU A 327 -15.34 -6.36 6.77
C LEU A 327 -15.14 -4.93 7.28
N VAL A 328 -13.90 -4.47 7.32
CA VAL A 328 -13.55 -3.10 7.71
C VAL A 328 -14.12 -2.09 6.71
N LEU A 329 -14.01 -2.34 5.41
CA LEU A 329 -14.59 -1.49 4.36
C LEU A 329 -16.08 -1.31 4.55
N VAL A 330 -16.82 -2.40 4.76
CA VAL A 330 -18.28 -2.35 4.89
C VAL A 330 -18.72 -1.65 6.20
N VAL A 331 -18.00 -1.91 7.30
CA VAL A 331 -18.43 -1.48 8.65
C VAL A 331 -17.78 -0.16 9.07
N LEU A 332 -16.49 0.02 8.82
CA LEU A 332 -15.70 1.12 9.39
C LEU A 332 -15.37 2.24 8.37
N MET A 333 -15.60 2.03 7.08
CA MET A 333 -15.26 3.04 6.07
C MET A 333 -15.98 4.38 6.30
N PRO A 334 -17.23 4.45 6.76
CA PRO A 334 -17.88 5.73 7.10
C PRO A 334 -17.13 6.52 8.19
N TYR A 335 -16.40 5.82 9.06
CA TYR A 335 -15.60 6.46 10.11
C TYR A 335 -14.21 6.87 9.62
N ALA A 336 -13.75 6.33 8.50
CA ALA A 336 -12.47 6.73 7.90
C ALA A 336 -12.45 8.21 7.48
N GLY A 337 -13.61 8.78 7.18
CA GLY A 337 -13.76 10.23 6.94
C GLY A 337 -13.35 11.11 8.11
N MET A 338 -13.39 10.59 9.32
CA MET A 338 -13.00 11.34 10.53
C MET A 338 -11.48 11.34 10.76
N ILE A 339 -10.70 10.58 9.99
CA ILE A 339 -9.25 10.50 10.14
C ILE A 339 -8.65 11.83 9.69
N PRO A 340 -7.88 12.53 10.54
CA PRO A 340 -7.20 13.76 10.14
C PRO A 340 -6.07 13.47 9.17
N MET A 341 -5.80 14.42 8.27
CA MET A 341 -4.75 14.31 7.23
C MET A 341 -3.31 14.33 7.80
N PRO A 342 -2.99 15.12 8.85
CA PRO A 342 -1.66 15.16 9.46
C PRO A 342 -1.17 13.86 10.08
#